data_73a17c12f9828ee48b0171f6fd85d35b
#
_entry.id   73a17c12f9828ee48b0171f6fd85d35b
#
_cell.length_a   1.000
_cell.length_b   1.000
_cell.length_c   1.000
_cell.angle_alpha   90.00
_cell.angle_beta   90.00
_cell.angle_gamma   90.00
#
_symmetry.space_group_name_H-M   'P 1'
#
loop_
_entity.id
_entity.type
_entity.pdbx_description
1 polymer ?
#
loop_
_entity_poly.entity_id
_entity_poly.type
_entity_poly.pdbx_seq_one_letter_code
_entity_poly.pdbx_strand_id
1 'polypeptide(L)'
;MEILKFDLNSSGSKFKILNATNGGPWHRRYANDQFRSNFADYKSARIPYSRNHDSAVCGIYGGPYSHDITYIFPNFDADPYDAESYDFACTDESILVCLDAGTETFFRLGQTIEHQIKKHGTIPPKDFKKWAVICEHIIRHYNEGWADGYKLNIKYWEIWNEADLDPDDSSNKRTWGGTKAEFFDLYEITAMHLKKCFPDLKIGGPALAHNEKWAEDFLQEMESRKIPLDFFSWHIYCTEPAHMAQKAERI
;
A
#
# COMPACT_ATOMS: atom_id res chain seq x y z
N MET A 1 -19.30 31.89 -13.73
CA MET A 1 -19.56 31.10 -12.50
C MET A 1 -20.58 30.05 -12.90
N GLU A 2 -20.15 28.78 -12.96
CA GLU A 2 -21.06 27.68 -13.24
C GLU A 2 -21.93 27.40 -12.01
N ILE A 3 -23.25 27.31 -12.20
CA ILE A 3 -24.20 27.00 -11.13
C ILE A 3 -24.49 25.51 -11.18
N LEU A 4 -24.03 24.78 -10.17
CA LEU A 4 -24.41 23.38 -9.97
C LEU A 4 -25.84 23.33 -9.40
N LYS A 5 -26.74 22.65 -10.11
CA LYS A 5 -28.11 22.40 -9.64
C LYS A 5 -28.22 20.97 -9.18
N PHE A 6 -28.69 20.77 -7.95
CA PHE A 6 -28.99 19.44 -7.40
C PHE A 6 -30.49 19.27 -7.24
N ASP A 7 -31.03 18.14 -7.71
CA ASP A 7 -32.39 17.73 -7.40
C ASP A 7 -32.33 16.73 -6.23
N LEU A 8 -32.73 17.19 -5.05
CA LEU A 8 -32.75 16.39 -3.83
C LEU A 8 -33.82 15.29 -3.84
N ASN A 9 -34.75 15.32 -4.81
CA ASN A 9 -35.81 14.33 -4.96
C ASN A 9 -35.49 13.25 -5.99
N SER A 10 -34.37 13.38 -6.72
CA SER A 10 -33.95 12.35 -7.66
C SER A 10 -33.22 11.22 -6.93
N SER A 11 -33.74 10.00 -7.01
CA SER A 11 -33.04 8.81 -6.54
C SER A 11 -32.06 8.35 -7.63
N GLY A 12 -30.79 8.75 -7.49
CA GLY A 12 -29.70 8.24 -8.32
C GLY A 12 -29.15 6.90 -7.83
N SER A 13 -28.24 6.32 -8.58
CA SER A 13 -27.45 5.16 -8.14
C SER A 13 -26.64 5.52 -6.90
N LYS A 14 -26.46 4.55 -5.99
CA LYS A 14 -25.56 4.75 -4.84
C LYS A 14 -24.14 4.94 -5.33
N PHE A 15 -23.51 6.04 -4.96
CA PHE A 15 -22.08 6.23 -5.18
C PHE A 15 -21.29 5.23 -4.34
N LYS A 16 -20.26 4.63 -4.93
CA LYS A 16 -19.22 3.98 -4.14
C LYS A 16 -18.47 5.06 -3.34
N ILE A 17 -18.06 4.70 -2.13
CA ILE A 17 -17.26 5.59 -1.29
C ILE A 17 -15.89 5.78 -1.96
N LEU A 18 -15.54 7.03 -2.28
CA LEU A 18 -14.29 7.41 -2.97
C LEU A 18 -13.38 8.31 -2.14
N ASN A 19 -13.78 8.67 -0.92
CA ASN A 19 -13.08 9.60 -0.05
C ASN A 19 -12.03 8.93 0.85
N ALA A 20 -11.24 8.01 0.30
CA ALA A 20 -10.09 7.43 1.00
C ALA A 20 -8.88 8.37 0.98
N THR A 21 -7.88 8.10 1.82
CA THR A 21 -6.64 8.88 1.89
C THR A 21 -5.41 8.00 1.70
N ASN A 22 -4.30 8.62 1.32
CA ASN A 22 -2.97 8.04 1.39
C ASN A 22 -2.28 8.55 2.66
N GLY A 23 -1.97 7.65 3.59
CA GLY A 23 -1.54 7.98 4.95
C GLY A 23 -2.70 8.30 5.90
N GLY A 24 -2.54 7.91 7.16
CA GLY A 24 -3.52 8.10 8.23
C GLY A 24 -3.41 9.46 8.92
N PRO A 25 -4.22 9.66 9.98
CA PRO A 25 -4.11 10.87 10.79
C PRO A 25 -2.81 10.90 11.58
N TRP A 26 -2.38 12.12 11.93
CA TRP A 26 -1.27 12.30 12.83
C TRP A 26 -1.62 11.82 14.24
N HIS A 27 -0.61 11.32 14.93
CA HIS A 27 -0.76 10.66 16.22
C HIS A 27 -1.37 11.59 17.27
N ARG A 28 -2.46 11.16 17.92
CA ARG A 28 -3.12 11.96 18.96
C ARG A 28 -2.31 12.08 20.26
N ARG A 29 -1.38 11.14 20.55
CA ARG A 29 -0.56 11.15 21.77
C ARG A 29 0.39 12.33 21.84
N TYR A 30 0.76 12.88 20.70
CA TYR A 30 1.63 14.05 20.59
C TYR A 30 0.86 15.34 20.33
N ALA A 31 -0.47 15.32 20.41
CA ALA A 31 -1.32 16.50 20.32
C ALA A 31 -1.29 17.28 21.64
N ASN A 32 -0.13 17.82 21.98
CA ASN A 32 -0.01 18.90 22.96
C ASN A 32 -0.11 20.23 22.21
N ASP A 33 -0.15 21.33 22.93
CA ASP A 33 -0.27 22.71 22.36
C ASP A 33 0.84 23.07 21.36
N GLN A 34 1.90 22.26 21.26
CA GLN A 34 3.02 22.49 20.35
C GLN A 34 2.85 21.76 19.01
N PHE A 35 2.05 20.69 18.95
CA PHE A 35 1.86 19.89 17.74
C PHE A 35 0.38 19.82 17.38
N ARG A 36 0.03 20.40 16.24
CA ARG A 36 -1.35 20.31 15.71
C ARG A 36 -1.59 18.89 15.19
N SER A 37 -2.51 18.17 15.83
CA SER A 37 -3.01 16.90 15.30
C SER A 37 -4.23 17.18 14.40
N ASN A 38 -4.29 16.49 13.26
CA ASN A 38 -5.46 16.48 12.37
C ASN A 38 -6.43 15.32 12.72
N PHE A 39 -6.23 14.64 13.84
CA PHE A 39 -7.01 13.45 14.20
C PHE A 39 -8.51 13.73 14.31
N ALA A 40 -8.89 14.84 14.97
CA ALA A 40 -10.30 15.19 15.13
C ALA A 40 -10.98 15.50 13.80
N ASP A 41 -10.30 16.24 12.92
CA ASP A 41 -10.80 16.57 11.58
C ASP A 41 -10.92 15.31 10.72
N TYR A 42 -9.90 14.45 10.76
CA TYR A 42 -9.88 13.17 10.06
C TYR A 42 -11.06 12.28 10.49
N LYS A 43 -11.26 12.13 11.79
CA LYS A 43 -12.40 11.38 12.36
C LYS A 43 -13.74 11.98 11.97
N SER A 44 -13.87 13.31 12.00
CA SER A 44 -15.12 13.99 11.62
C SER A 44 -15.46 13.85 10.13
N ALA A 45 -14.43 13.75 9.28
CA ALA A 45 -14.58 13.52 7.85
C ALA A 45 -15.05 12.11 7.49
N ARG A 46 -15.06 11.16 8.47
CA ARG A 46 -15.50 9.78 8.30
C ARG A 46 -14.83 9.09 7.10
N ILE A 47 -13.52 9.20 7.02
CA ILE A 47 -12.73 8.60 5.95
C ILE A 47 -12.76 7.08 6.12
N PRO A 48 -13.25 6.30 5.13
CA PRO A 48 -13.47 4.87 5.31
C PRO A 48 -12.17 4.06 5.24
N TYR A 49 -11.22 4.47 4.39
CA TYR A 49 -9.96 3.76 4.18
C TYR A 49 -8.76 4.71 4.18
N SER A 50 -7.66 4.24 4.77
CA SER A 50 -6.35 4.84 4.63
C SER A 50 -5.39 3.82 4.02
N ARG A 51 -4.79 4.15 2.87
CA ARG A 51 -3.66 3.40 2.34
C ARG A 51 -2.41 3.82 3.09
N ASN A 52 -1.72 2.87 3.69
CA ASN A 52 -0.53 3.13 4.47
C ASN A 52 0.72 3.20 3.57
N HIS A 53 0.93 4.34 2.97
CA HIS A 53 2.13 4.66 2.20
C HIS A 53 2.67 5.99 2.71
N ASP A 54 3.99 6.14 2.79
CA ASP A 54 4.65 7.33 3.33
C ASP A 54 4.08 7.77 4.70
N SER A 55 3.95 6.81 5.61
CA SER A 55 3.48 7.10 6.97
C SER A 55 4.38 8.12 7.66
N ALA A 56 3.79 9.18 8.17
CA ALA A 56 4.49 10.31 8.78
C ALA A 56 5.28 9.98 10.06
N VAL A 57 5.15 8.77 10.60
CA VAL A 57 5.73 8.43 11.91
C VAL A 57 7.26 8.29 11.85
N CYS A 58 7.85 7.89 10.73
CA CYS A 58 9.28 7.57 10.67
C CYS A 58 10.10 8.27 9.59
N GLY A 59 9.52 8.94 8.62
CA GLY A 59 10.26 9.45 7.44
C GLY A 59 10.96 10.81 7.60
N ILE A 60 10.81 11.49 8.71
CA ILE A 60 11.20 12.91 8.88
C ILE A 60 12.72 13.12 8.76
N TYR A 61 13.53 12.12 9.06
CA TYR A 61 15.00 12.19 9.03
C TYR A 61 15.65 11.26 8.01
N GLY A 62 14.88 10.71 7.05
CA GLY A 62 15.42 9.95 5.92
C GLY A 62 15.65 8.46 6.18
N GLY A 63 14.99 7.87 7.13
CA GLY A 63 14.91 6.40 7.32
C GLY A 63 13.76 5.78 6.51
N PRO A 64 13.63 4.45 6.50
CA PRO A 64 12.44 3.79 5.97
C PRO A 64 11.20 4.18 6.77
N TYR A 65 10.06 4.23 6.09
CA TYR A 65 8.78 4.49 6.74
C TYR A 65 8.30 3.26 7.50
N SER A 66 7.51 3.46 8.55
CA SER A 66 7.07 2.41 9.47
C SER A 66 6.31 1.24 8.82
N HIS A 67 5.75 1.44 7.63
CA HIS A 67 5.04 0.39 6.89
C HIS A 67 5.92 -0.30 5.83
N ASP A 68 7.17 0.09 5.68
CA ASP A 68 8.07 -0.55 4.74
C ASP A 68 8.50 -1.93 5.24
N ILE A 69 8.53 -2.89 4.35
CA ILE A 69 8.96 -4.26 4.71
C ILE A 69 10.36 -4.26 5.31
N THR A 70 11.26 -3.41 4.79
CA THR A 70 12.62 -3.29 5.35
C THR A 70 12.67 -2.60 6.72
N TYR A 71 11.61 -1.94 7.16
CA TYR A 71 11.47 -1.46 8.53
C TYR A 71 10.92 -2.55 9.44
N ILE A 72 9.82 -3.18 9.03
CA ILE A 72 9.15 -4.23 9.82
C ILE A 72 10.04 -5.46 9.97
N PHE A 73 10.79 -5.82 8.93
CA PHE A 73 11.74 -6.95 8.90
C PHE A 73 13.13 -6.43 8.48
N PRO A 74 13.90 -5.83 9.40
CA PRO A 74 15.10 -5.05 9.08
C PRO A 74 16.30 -5.89 8.66
N ASN A 75 16.35 -7.16 9.04
CA ASN A 75 17.42 -8.07 8.66
C ASN A 75 16.89 -9.19 7.76
N PHE A 76 17.02 -9.04 6.44
CA PHE A 76 16.52 -10.03 5.50
C PHE A 76 17.15 -11.42 5.66
N ASP A 77 18.33 -11.54 6.30
CA ASP A 77 19.00 -12.83 6.53
C ASP A 77 18.46 -13.56 7.78
N ALA A 78 17.66 -12.89 8.65
CA ALA A 78 17.01 -13.49 9.82
C ALA A 78 15.94 -14.51 9.46
N ASP A 79 15.49 -15.32 10.41
CA ASP A 79 14.42 -16.30 10.22
C ASP A 79 13.06 -15.60 10.11
N PRO A 80 12.30 -15.75 9.00
CA PRO A 80 10.99 -15.12 8.86
C PRO A 80 9.90 -15.75 9.73
N TYR A 81 10.15 -16.88 10.36
CA TYR A 81 9.21 -17.54 11.29
C TYR A 81 9.44 -17.15 12.75
N ASP A 82 10.55 -16.45 13.03
CA ASP A 82 10.87 -15.96 14.37
C ASP A 82 10.27 -14.56 14.58
N ALA A 83 9.40 -14.42 15.60
CA ALA A 83 8.76 -13.16 15.96
C ALA A 83 9.76 -12.04 16.28
N GLU A 84 10.89 -12.39 16.90
CA GLU A 84 11.95 -11.44 17.25
C GLU A 84 12.68 -10.83 16.03
N SER A 85 12.43 -11.39 14.82
CA SER A 85 12.96 -10.84 13.57
C SER A 85 12.17 -9.63 13.05
N TYR A 86 11.03 -9.30 13.69
CA TYR A 86 10.12 -8.22 13.27
C TYR A 86 10.07 -7.09 14.29
N ASP A 87 9.95 -5.86 13.79
CA ASP A 87 9.65 -4.66 14.58
C ASP A 87 8.32 -4.06 14.12
N PHE A 88 7.26 -4.33 14.86
CA PHE A 88 5.93 -3.82 14.57
C PHE A 88 5.59 -2.51 15.29
N ALA A 89 6.42 -2.06 16.24
CA ALA A 89 6.02 -1.01 17.18
C ALA A 89 5.46 0.27 16.54
N CYS A 90 6.17 0.83 15.55
CA CYS A 90 5.72 2.05 14.88
C CYS A 90 4.57 1.80 13.89
N THR A 91 4.56 0.61 13.25
CA THR A 91 3.50 0.23 12.31
C THR A 91 2.18 0.02 13.05
N ASP A 92 2.21 -0.65 14.20
CA ASP A 92 1.08 -0.85 15.10
C ASP A 92 0.45 0.48 15.50
N GLU A 93 1.28 1.40 15.96
CA GLU A 93 0.81 2.71 16.40
C GLU A 93 0.11 3.48 15.27
N SER A 94 0.64 3.41 14.06
CA SER A 94 0.06 4.04 12.88
C SER A 94 -1.28 3.40 12.48
N ILE A 95 -1.40 2.07 12.53
CA ILE A 95 -2.63 1.37 12.21
C ILE A 95 -3.70 1.61 13.27
N LEU A 96 -3.33 1.54 14.55
CA LEU A 96 -4.28 1.77 15.66
C LEU A 96 -4.85 3.18 15.66
N VAL A 97 -4.07 4.19 15.31
CA VAL A 97 -4.58 5.56 15.22
C VAL A 97 -5.58 5.75 14.07
N CYS A 98 -5.41 5.03 12.96
CA CYS A 98 -6.41 5.00 11.88
C CYS A 98 -7.71 4.36 12.36
N LEU A 99 -7.64 3.22 13.02
CA LEU A 99 -8.81 2.52 13.58
C LEU A 99 -9.54 3.36 14.63
N ASP A 100 -8.82 4.04 15.51
CA ASP A 100 -9.37 4.98 16.49
C ASP A 100 -10.14 6.14 15.83
N ALA A 101 -9.71 6.53 14.63
CA ALA A 101 -10.41 7.53 13.81
C ALA A 101 -11.65 6.94 13.09
N GLY A 102 -11.87 5.64 13.15
CA GLY A 102 -12.93 4.94 12.42
C GLY A 102 -12.59 4.64 10.96
N THR A 103 -11.31 4.57 10.63
CA THR A 103 -10.76 4.36 9.29
C THR A 103 -10.14 2.97 9.17
N GLU A 104 -10.54 2.19 8.19
CA GLU A 104 -9.93 0.89 7.90
C GLU A 104 -8.59 1.07 7.16
N THR A 105 -7.67 0.14 7.37
CA THR A 105 -6.38 0.14 6.68
C THR A 105 -6.48 -0.60 5.35
N PHE A 106 -5.87 0.00 4.32
CA PHE A 106 -5.53 -0.62 3.06
C PHE A 106 -4.01 -0.77 3.03
N PHE A 107 -3.50 -1.98 3.27
CA PHE A 107 -2.09 -2.19 3.57
C PHE A 107 -1.24 -2.40 2.30
N ARG A 108 -0.23 -1.55 2.08
CA ARG A 108 0.75 -1.70 1.01
C ARG A 108 1.95 -2.53 1.52
N LEU A 109 2.09 -3.75 1.01
CA LEU A 109 3.26 -4.60 1.21
C LEU A 109 4.36 -4.20 0.21
N GLY A 110 5.38 -3.50 0.67
CA GLY A 110 6.45 -3.02 -0.24
C GLY A 110 7.31 -1.96 0.42
N GLN A 111 7.73 -0.98 -0.38
CA GLN A 111 8.67 0.06 0.02
C GLN A 111 8.17 1.45 -0.37
N THR A 112 8.63 2.45 0.35
CA THR A 112 8.47 3.85 -0.03
C THR A 112 9.41 4.23 -1.17
N ILE A 113 9.17 5.38 -1.80
CA ILE A 113 9.97 5.90 -2.91
C ILE A 113 11.34 6.36 -2.40
N GLU A 114 12.41 5.91 -3.03
CA GLU A 114 13.79 6.33 -2.71
C GLU A 114 14.34 7.23 -3.82
N HIS A 115 14.37 8.53 -3.56
CA HIS A 115 14.90 9.51 -4.52
C HIS A 115 16.44 9.52 -4.59
N GLN A 116 17.13 9.07 -3.55
CA GLN A 116 18.59 8.99 -3.48
C GLN A 116 19.14 7.97 -4.49
N ILE A 117 20.36 8.20 -4.98
CA ILE A 117 21.02 7.27 -5.91
C ILE A 117 21.30 5.93 -5.23
N LYS A 118 21.81 5.96 -3.98
CA LYS A 118 22.02 4.74 -3.20
C LYS A 118 20.68 4.24 -2.67
N LYS A 119 20.29 3.04 -3.10
CA LYS A 119 19.04 2.37 -2.72
C LYS A 119 19.26 1.45 -1.53
N HIS A 120 18.19 1.25 -0.77
CA HIS A 120 18.15 0.37 0.39
C HIS A 120 16.98 -0.61 0.27
N GLY A 121 15.74 -0.11 0.31
CA GLY A 121 14.53 -0.93 0.34
C GLY A 121 13.94 -1.22 -1.04
N THR A 122 14.19 -0.39 -2.04
CA THR A 122 13.68 -0.57 -3.42
C THR A 122 14.48 -1.55 -4.27
N ILE A 123 15.61 -2.05 -3.76
CA ILE A 123 16.35 -3.15 -4.38
C ILE A 123 15.51 -4.44 -4.31
N PRO A 124 15.45 -5.24 -5.40
CA PRO A 124 14.74 -6.52 -5.35
C PRO A 124 15.19 -7.40 -4.17
N PRO A 125 14.27 -8.01 -3.43
CA PRO A 125 14.63 -8.96 -2.39
C PRO A 125 15.50 -10.11 -2.96
N LYS A 126 16.49 -10.56 -2.20
CA LYS A 126 17.38 -11.66 -2.62
C LYS A 126 16.63 -12.98 -2.87
N ASP A 127 15.49 -13.18 -2.20
CA ASP A 127 14.65 -14.37 -2.27
C ASP A 127 13.17 -13.94 -2.20
N PHE A 128 12.46 -14.06 -3.32
CA PHE A 128 11.04 -13.68 -3.43
C PHE A 128 10.12 -14.59 -2.62
N LYS A 129 10.47 -15.87 -2.44
CA LYS A 129 9.68 -16.77 -1.59
C LYS A 129 9.79 -16.39 -0.12
N LYS A 130 10.99 -16.05 0.33
CA LYS A 130 11.18 -15.56 1.69
C LYS A 130 10.46 -14.22 1.91
N TRP A 131 10.49 -13.33 0.93
CA TRP A 131 9.75 -12.08 0.98
C TRP A 131 8.24 -12.31 1.09
N ALA A 132 7.69 -13.29 0.36
CA ALA A 132 6.28 -13.67 0.47
C ALA A 132 5.93 -14.23 1.87
N VAL A 133 6.83 -15.02 2.48
CA VAL A 133 6.66 -15.50 3.87
C VAL A 133 6.71 -14.35 4.87
N ILE A 134 7.58 -13.36 4.68
CA ILE A 134 7.59 -12.15 5.51
C ILE A 134 6.26 -11.42 5.41
N CYS A 135 5.73 -11.22 4.21
CA CYS A 135 4.41 -10.62 3.98
C CYS A 135 3.29 -11.42 4.65
N GLU A 136 3.33 -12.76 4.60
CA GLU A 136 2.40 -13.64 5.31
C GLU A 136 2.40 -13.35 6.81
N HIS A 137 3.57 -13.26 7.45
CA HIS A 137 3.67 -13.04 8.89
C HIS A 137 3.23 -11.64 9.31
N ILE A 138 3.40 -10.63 8.45
CA ILE A 138 2.81 -9.31 8.65
C ILE A 138 1.27 -9.40 8.64
N ILE A 139 0.69 -10.16 7.71
CA ILE A 139 -0.76 -10.38 7.68
C ILE A 139 -1.22 -11.13 8.94
N ARG A 140 -0.50 -12.18 9.36
CA ARG A 140 -0.81 -12.95 10.59
C ARG A 140 -0.75 -12.07 11.84
N HIS A 141 0.21 -11.15 11.90
CA HIS A 141 0.30 -10.22 13.01
C HIS A 141 -0.97 -9.37 13.14
N TYR A 142 -1.45 -8.79 12.05
CA TYR A 142 -2.63 -7.90 12.09
C TYR A 142 -3.97 -8.63 12.07
N ASN A 143 -4.05 -9.84 11.53
CA ASN A 143 -5.32 -10.54 11.35
C ASN A 143 -5.50 -11.79 12.22
N GLU A 144 -4.42 -12.41 12.70
CA GLU A 144 -4.47 -13.65 13.46
C GLU A 144 -3.86 -13.54 14.86
N GLY A 145 -3.22 -12.41 15.20
CA GLY A 145 -2.61 -12.16 16.51
C GLY A 145 -1.21 -12.78 16.68
N TRP A 146 -0.53 -13.14 15.60
CA TRP A 146 0.84 -13.64 15.66
C TRP A 146 1.81 -12.56 16.17
N ALA A 147 2.85 -12.96 16.94
CA ALA A 147 3.85 -12.07 17.53
C ALA A 147 3.21 -10.96 18.41
N ASP A 148 2.32 -11.35 19.31
CA ASP A 148 1.54 -10.44 20.19
C ASP A 148 0.73 -9.39 19.41
N GLY A 149 0.31 -9.73 18.20
CA GLY A 149 -0.39 -8.85 17.27
C GLY A 149 -1.90 -8.78 17.52
N TYR A 150 -2.65 -8.51 16.45
CA TYR A 150 -4.05 -8.11 16.49
C TYR A 150 -4.96 -9.05 15.68
N LYS A 151 -6.28 -8.84 15.79
CA LYS A 151 -7.32 -9.50 14.98
C LYS A 151 -8.19 -8.43 14.32
N LEU A 152 -7.58 -7.62 13.45
CA LEU A 152 -8.21 -6.43 12.86
C LEU A 152 -9.04 -6.74 11.61
N ASN A 153 -8.85 -7.91 11.01
CA ASN A 153 -9.52 -8.30 9.77
C ASN A 153 -9.28 -7.29 8.62
N ILE A 154 -8.03 -6.83 8.47
CA ILE A 154 -7.61 -6.01 7.33
C ILE A 154 -7.85 -6.81 6.06
N LYS A 155 -8.62 -6.26 5.12
CA LYS A 155 -9.11 -6.99 3.94
C LYS A 155 -8.23 -6.83 2.70
N TYR A 156 -7.66 -5.63 2.50
CA TYR A 156 -6.97 -5.24 1.28
C TYR A 156 -5.46 -5.18 1.51
N TRP A 157 -4.71 -5.95 0.71
CA TRP A 157 -3.26 -6.06 0.77
C TRP A 157 -2.69 -5.83 -0.62
N GLU A 158 -1.97 -4.74 -0.79
CA GLU A 158 -1.42 -4.30 -2.05
C GLU A 158 0.05 -4.69 -2.15
N ILE A 159 0.42 -5.36 -3.22
CA ILE A 159 1.80 -5.76 -3.47
C ILE A 159 2.53 -4.64 -4.19
N TRP A 160 3.50 -4.04 -3.49
CA TRP A 160 4.42 -3.02 -3.94
C TRP A 160 3.80 -1.64 -4.17
N ASN A 161 4.57 -0.75 -4.86
CA ASN A 161 4.18 0.61 -5.22
C ASN A 161 4.94 1.07 -6.47
N GLU A 162 4.21 1.44 -7.54
CA GLU A 162 4.74 2.13 -8.72
C GLU A 162 5.95 1.45 -9.37
N ALA A 163 5.94 0.13 -9.52
CA ALA A 163 7.07 -0.59 -10.13
C ALA A 163 7.36 -0.19 -11.59
N ASP A 164 6.41 0.49 -12.23
CA ASP A 164 6.49 1.03 -13.59
C ASP A 164 7.09 2.45 -13.67
N LEU A 165 7.42 3.09 -12.52
CA LEU A 165 7.79 4.51 -12.48
C LEU A 165 9.05 4.83 -13.29
N ASP A 166 10.03 3.95 -13.24
CA ASP A 166 11.29 4.12 -13.94
C ASP A 166 11.53 2.94 -14.89
N PRO A 167 12.00 3.18 -16.15
CA PRO A 167 12.25 2.12 -17.10
C PRO A 167 13.43 1.22 -16.67
N ASP A 168 13.48 0.00 -17.23
CA ASP A 168 14.46 -1.02 -16.85
C ASP A 168 15.92 -0.59 -17.01
N ASP A 169 16.20 0.32 -17.94
CA ASP A 169 17.53 0.89 -18.21
C ASP A 169 17.85 2.17 -17.42
N SER A 170 16.96 2.62 -16.54
CA SER A 170 17.19 3.80 -15.70
C SER A 170 18.35 3.58 -14.73
N SER A 171 19.23 4.57 -14.62
CA SER A 171 20.32 4.60 -13.64
C SER A 171 19.83 4.96 -12.21
N ASN A 172 18.60 5.44 -12.07
CA ASN A 172 18.01 5.81 -10.79
C ASN A 172 16.57 5.27 -10.68
N LYS A 173 16.44 3.99 -10.36
CA LYS A 173 15.15 3.33 -10.15
C LYS A 173 14.63 3.64 -8.75
N ARG A 174 13.60 4.48 -8.66
CA ARG A 174 13.13 5.07 -7.39
C ARG A 174 12.19 4.19 -6.59
N THR A 175 11.50 3.26 -7.26
CA THR A 175 10.44 2.44 -6.63
C THR A 175 10.70 0.95 -6.73
N TRP A 176 11.20 0.47 -7.87
CA TRP A 176 11.58 -0.91 -8.10
C TRP A 176 12.95 -0.99 -8.77
N GLY A 177 13.95 -1.50 -8.05
CA GLY A 177 15.34 -1.57 -8.51
C GLY A 177 15.65 -2.67 -9.53
N GLY A 178 14.72 -3.62 -9.70
CA GLY A 178 14.82 -4.71 -10.67
C GLY A 178 14.27 -4.37 -12.05
N THR A 179 14.12 -5.39 -12.88
CA THR A 179 13.45 -5.33 -14.18
C THR A 179 11.93 -5.53 -14.02
N LYS A 180 11.19 -5.18 -15.09
CA LYS A 180 9.75 -5.47 -15.18
C LYS A 180 9.45 -6.97 -14.98
N ALA A 181 10.23 -7.84 -15.60
CA ALA A 181 10.06 -9.29 -15.51
C ALA A 181 10.27 -9.79 -14.06
N GLU A 182 11.31 -9.31 -13.38
CA GLU A 182 11.54 -9.65 -11.96
C GLU A 182 10.40 -9.17 -11.06
N PHE A 183 9.78 -8.03 -11.38
CA PHE A 183 8.59 -7.57 -10.64
C PHE A 183 7.40 -8.52 -10.85
N PHE A 184 7.17 -8.97 -12.07
CA PHE A 184 6.09 -9.92 -12.37
C PHE A 184 6.28 -11.23 -11.61
N ASP A 185 7.50 -11.72 -11.52
CA ASP A 185 7.84 -12.91 -10.75
C ASP A 185 7.66 -12.70 -9.23
N LEU A 186 8.07 -11.53 -8.70
CA LEU A 186 7.81 -11.18 -7.30
C LEU A 186 6.31 -11.17 -7.00
N TYR A 187 5.52 -10.52 -7.87
CA TYR A 187 4.07 -10.43 -7.72
C TYR A 187 3.43 -11.83 -7.75
N GLU A 188 3.76 -12.65 -8.74
CA GLU A 188 3.27 -14.02 -8.88
C GLU A 188 3.53 -14.84 -7.62
N ILE A 189 4.80 -14.92 -7.21
CA ILE A 189 5.22 -15.73 -6.04
C ILE A 189 4.47 -15.26 -4.79
N THR A 190 4.35 -13.95 -4.61
CA THR A 190 3.71 -13.38 -3.43
C THR A 190 2.20 -13.58 -3.46
N ALA A 191 1.53 -13.25 -4.57
CA ALA A 191 0.08 -13.37 -4.68
C ALA A 191 -0.39 -14.82 -4.53
N MET A 192 0.32 -15.76 -5.19
CA MET A 192 0.03 -17.20 -5.06
C MET A 192 0.22 -17.69 -3.64
N HIS A 193 1.29 -17.29 -2.96
CA HIS A 193 1.56 -17.65 -1.57
C HIS A 193 0.49 -17.11 -0.63
N LEU A 194 0.19 -15.82 -0.72
CA LEU A 194 -0.77 -15.16 0.15
C LEU A 194 -2.20 -15.67 -0.07
N LYS A 195 -2.62 -15.92 -1.30
CA LYS A 195 -3.95 -16.50 -1.57
C LYS A 195 -4.08 -17.94 -1.10
N LYS A 196 -2.98 -18.69 -1.07
CA LYS A 196 -2.95 -20.04 -0.48
C LYS A 196 -3.14 -19.98 1.04
N CYS A 197 -2.51 -19.01 1.72
CA CYS A 197 -2.61 -18.85 3.17
C CYS A 197 -3.94 -18.18 3.58
N PHE A 198 -4.42 -17.23 2.79
CA PHE A 198 -5.56 -16.36 3.10
C PHE A 198 -6.51 -16.25 1.90
N PRO A 199 -7.31 -17.26 1.58
CA PRO A 199 -8.14 -17.30 0.36
C PRO A 199 -9.17 -16.16 0.29
N ASP A 200 -9.65 -15.68 1.43
CA ASP A 200 -10.71 -14.65 1.52
C ASP A 200 -10.19 -13.21 1.45
N LEU A 201 -8.89 -12.99 1.68
CA LEU A 201 -8.30 -11.66 1.61
C LEU A 201 -8.21 -11.16 0.17
N LYS A 202 -8.26 -9.85 0.00
CA LYS A 202 -8.11 -9.17 -1.27
C LYS A 202 -6.64 -8.81 -1.49
N ILE A 203 -6.00 -9.56 -2.39
CA ILE A 203 -4.61 -9.37 -2.78
C ILE A 203 -4.59 -8.73 -4.17
N GLY A 204 -3.86 -7.64 -4.32
CA GLY A 204 -3.80 -6.91 -5.60
C GLY A 204 -2.61 -5.95 -5.69
N GLY A 205 -2.70 -5.02 -6.58
CA GLY A 205 -1.66 -4.05 -6.95
C GLY A 205 -1.80 -3.65 -8.41
N PRO A 206 -0.74 -3.22 -9.05
CA PRO A 206 0.62 -2.95 -8.58
C PRO A 206 0.83 -1.50 -8.12
N ALA A 207 -0.25 -0.73 -7.87
CA ALA A 207 -0.20 0.72 -7.64
C ALA A 207 0.48 1.45 -8.81
N LEU A 208 0.02 1.19 -10.03
CA LEU A 208 0.59 1.70 -11.27
C LEU A 208 0.81 3.21 -11.22
N ALA A 209 2.02 3.70 -11.53
CA ALA A 209 2.28 5.14 -11.61
C ALA A 209 1.65 5.77 -12.85
N HIS A 210 2.13 5.41 -14.04
CA HIS A 210 1.68 6.07 -15.27
C HIS A 210 1.83 5.25 -16.56
N ASN A 211 2.58 4.16 -16.57
CA ASN A 211 2.92 3.43 -17.79
C ASN A 211 1.81 2.45 -18.20
N GLU A 212 0.90 2.89 -19.07
CA GLU A 212 -0.25 2.08 -19.51
C GLU A 212 0.19 0.80 -20.26
N LYS A 213 1.29 0.86 -21.04
CA LYS A 213 1.80 -0.35 -21.72
C LYS A 213 2.36 -1.37 -20.73
N TRP A 214 3.00 -0.91 -19.67
CA TRP A 214 3.45 -1.78 -18.58
C TRP A 214 2.25 -2.43 -17.88
N ALA A 215 1.17 -1.67 -17.68
CA ALA A 215 -0.07 -2.20 -17.08
C ALA A 215 -0.71 -3.28 -17.96
N GLU A 216 -0.79 -3.04 -19.27
CA GLU A 216 -1.29 -4.02 -20.23
C GLU A 216 -0.48 -5.33 -20.17
N ASP A 217 0.85 -5.23 -20.22
CA ASP A 217 1.75 -6.38 -20.14
C ASP A 217 1.58 -7.12 -18.79
N PHE A 218 1.44 -6.39 -17.68
CA PHE A 218 1.18 -6.97 -16.36
C PHE A 218 -0.14 -7.75 -16.33
N LEU A 219 -1.23 -7.16 -16.80
CA LEU A 219 -2.54 -7.80 -16.80
C LEU A 219 -2.56 -9.06 -17.69
N GLN A 220 -1.94 -8.99 -18.87
CA GLN A 220 -1.79 -10.13 -19.77
C GLN A 220 -0.99 -11.28 -19.14
N GLU A 221 0.11 -10.96 -18.43
CA GLU A 221 0.89 -11.97 -17.72
C GLU A 221 0.12 -12.58 -16.56
N MET A 222 -0.58 -11.76 -15.74
CA MET A 222 -1.39 -12.28 -14.63
C MET A 222 -2.49 -13.23 -15.15
N GLU A 223 -3.17 -12.86 -16.24
CA GLU A 223 -4.18 -13.70 -16.86
C GLU A 223 -3.59 -15.00 -17.42
N SER A 224 -2.51 -14.91 -18.22
CA SER A 224 -1.88 -16.06 -18.90
C SER A 224 -1.36 -17.10 -17.92
N ARG A 225 -0.78 -16.66 -16.81
CA ARG A 225 -0.25 -17.51 -15.74
C ARG A 225 -1.31 -17.87 -14.69
N LYS A 226 -2.55 -17.36 -14.80
CA LYS A 226 -3.65 -17.55 -13.85
C LYS A 226 -3.29 -17.09 -12.42
N ILE A 227 -2.60 -15.96 -12.33
CA ILE A 227 -2.16 -15.39 -11.06
C ILE A 227 -3.31 -14.61 -10.43
N PRO A 228 -3.57 -14.77 -9.12
CA PRO A 228 -4.61 -14.03 -8.43
C PRO A 228 -4.37 -12.51 -8.46
N LEU A 229 -5.41 -11.76 -8.84
CA LEU A 229 -5.45 -10.31 -8.83
C LEU A 229 -6.86 -9.88 -8.44
N ASP A 230 -7.11 -9.69 -7.13
CA ASP A 230 -8.46 -9.35 -6.64
C ASP A 230 -8.85 -7.89 -6.92
N PHE A 231 -7.87 -7.01 -7.11
CA PHE A 231 -8.05 -5.62 -7.52
C PHE A 231 -6.82 -5.12 -8.25
N PHE A 232 -7.02 -4.18 -9.19
CA PHE A 232 -5.96 -3.45 -9.85
C PHE A 232 -5.94 -2.01 -9.32
N SER A 233 -4.77 -1.53 -8.87
CA SER A 233 -4.59 -0.19 -8.34
C SER A 233 -3.69 0.66 -9.22
N TRP A 234 -4.01 1.98 -9.29
CA TRP A 234 -3.28 2.92 -10.12
C TRP A 234 -3.34 4.34 -9.55
N HIS A 235 -2.39 5.16 -9.95
CA HIS A 235 -2.26 6.55 -9.53
C HIS A 235 -2.49 7.52 -10.68
N ILE A 236 -2.90 8.73 -10.35
CA ILE A 236 -2.93 9.86 -11.25
C ILE A 236 -2.74 11.15 -10.47
N TYR A 237 -1.91 12.03 -11.00
CA TYR A 237 -1.80 13.42 -10.56
C TYR A 237 -2.40 14.29 -11.67
N CYS A 238 -3.55 14.90 -11.41
CA CYS A 238 -4.23 15.76 -12.37
C CYS A 238 -4.94 16.91 -11.65
N THR A 239 -5.10 18.03 -12.36
CA THR A 239 -5.86 19.20 -11.90
C THR A 239 -7.30 19.18 -12.39
N GLU A 240 -7.56 18.42 -13.46
CA GLU A 240 -8.87 18.34 -14.11
C GLU A 240 -9.52 16.98 -13.84
N PRO A 241 -10.73 16.94 -13.23
CA PRO A 241 -11.44 15.69 -12.95
C PRO A 241 -11.68 14.81 -14.19
N ALA A 242 -11.83 15.43 -15.36
CA ALA A 242 -12.00 14.72 -16.62
C ALA A 242 -10.81 13.81 -16.96
N HIS A 243 -9.58 14.19 -16.61
CA HIS A 243 -8.41 13.35 -16.83
C HIS A 243 -8.43 12.08 -15.98
N MET A 244 -8.96 12.16 -14.75
CA MET A 244 -9.14 10.99 -13.89
C MET A 244 -10.17 10.02 -14.50
N ALA A 245 -11.31 10.54 -14.97
CA ALA A 245 -12.33 9.73 -15.63
C ALA A 245 -11.80 9.04 -16.90
N GLN A 246 -11.10 9.78 -17.75
CA GLN A 246 -10.48 9.24 -18.96
C GLN A 246 -9.45 8.14 -18.67
N LYS A 247 -8.63 8.29 -17.62
CA LYS A 247 -7.70 7.23 -17.22
C LYS A 247 -8.46 6.00 -16.72
N ALA A 248 -9.48 6.17 -15.91
CA ALA A 248 -10.30 5.07 -15.40
C ALA A 248 -11.04 4.30 -16.52
N GLU A 249 -11.37 4.96 -17.65
CA GLU A 249 -11.99 4.32 -18.81
C GLU A 249 -10.97 3.52 -19.66
N ARG A 250 -9.67 3.88 -19.62
CA ARG A 250 -8.63 3.19 -20.39
C ARG A 250 -8.02 2.00 -19.66
N ILE A 251 -8.00 2.01 -18.34
CA ILE A 251 -7.47 0.94 -17.49
C ILE A 251 -8.60 -0.03 -17.09
#